data_10e975e0efa344a620486f313f24c000
#
_entry.id   10e975e0efa344a620486f313f24c000
#
_cell.length_a   1.000
_cell.length_b   1.000
_cell.length_c   1.000
_cell.angle_alpha   90.00
_cell.angle_beta   90.00
_cell.angle_gamma   90.00
#
_symmetry.space_group_name_H-M   'P 1'
#
loop_
_entity.id
_entity.type
_entity.pdbx_description
1 polymer ?
#
loop_
_entity_poly.entity_id
_entity_poly.type
_entity_poly.pdbx_seq_one_letter_code
_entity_poly.pdbx_strand_id
1 'polypeptide(L)'
;MNLTNLADIRALLARHDFRFSKSLGQNFLTAAWVPADIADASGADAGIGVLEVGPGIGCLTEQLAQRAAKVVSVELDERLRPVLAETLAGYANVELVFGDVLALDLPQLVSERLPGLRPVVCANLPYNVTSPLLTAFLTAGCFDTVTVMIQREVARR
;
A
#
# COMPACT_ATOMS: atom_id res chain seq x y z
N MET A 1 -4.74 18.64 2.57
CA MET A 1 -3.39 18.08 2.85
C MET A 1 -2.93 17.30 1.62
N ASN A 2 -1.72 17.58 1.17
CA ASN A 2 -1.11 16.90 0.03
C ASN A 2 -0.02 15.95 0.53
N LEU A 3 -0.25 14.64 0.40
CA LEU A 3 0.64 13.61 0.94
C LEU A 3 1.96 13.45 0.15
N THR A 4 2.15 14.22 -0.92
CA THR A 4 3.43 14.31 -1.65
C THR A 4 4.15 15.63 -1.42
N ASN A 5 3.54 16.56 -0.69
CA ASN A 5 4.15 17.82 -0.30
C ASN A 5 4.94 17.67 0.99
N LEU A 6 6.22 17.98 0.96
CA LEU A 6 7.13 17.74 2.09
C LEU A 6 6.71 18.52 3.35
N ALA A 7 6.22 19.75 3.19
CA ALA A 7 5.76 20.55 4.34
C ALA A 7 4.52 19.92 4.99
N ASP A 8 3.56 19.45 4.18
CA ASP A 8 2.36 18.76 4.67
C ASP A 8 2.73 17.46 5.38
N ILE A 9 3.65 16.69 4.82
CA ILE A 9 4.14 15.45 5.42
C ILE A 9 4.78 15.72 6.78
N ARG A 10 5.65 16.73 6.86
CA ARG A 10 6.32 17.10 8.12
C ARG A 10 5.31 17.52 9.18
N ALA A 11 4.32 18.32 8.81
CA ALA A 11 3.28 18.74 9.72
C ALA A 11 2.44 17.56 10.23
N LEU A 12 2.08 16.64 9.33
CA LEU A 12 1.36 15.41 9.66
C LEU A 12 2.13 14.57 10.68
N LEU A 13 3.41 14.32 10.40
CA LEU A 13 4.24 13.48 11.26
C LEU A 13 4.47 14.14 12.62
N ALA A 14 4.63 15.48 12.65
CA ALA A 14 4.79 16.21 13.90
C ALA A 14 3.53 16.12 14.78
N ARG A 15 2.34 16.19 14.18
CA ARG A 15 1.07 16.07 14.93
C ARG A 15 0.93 14.71 15.61
N HIS A 16 1.49 13.66 15.01
CA HIS A 16 1.40 12.30 15.52
C HIS A 16 2.66 11.83 16.23
N ASP A 17 3.64 12.71 16.41
CA ASP A 17 4.94 12.39 17.01
C ASP A 17 5.57 11.14 16.35
N PHE A 18 5.47 11.06 15.02
CA PHE A 18 5.92 9.90 14.27
C PHE A 18 7.27 10.14 13.60
N ARG A 19 8.16 9.14 13.67
CA ARG A 19 9.43 9.11 12.94
C ARG A 19 9.56 7.80 12.19
N PHE A 20 10.08 7.89 10.94
CA PHE A 20 10.29 6.71 10.14
C PHE A 20 11.36 5.80 10.71
N SER A 21 11.13 4.50 10.55
CA SER A 21 12.09 3.47 10.88
C SER A 21 12.79 2.96 9.62
N LYS A 22 14.10 3.12 9.54
CA LYS A 22 14.91 2.55 8.46
C LYS A 22 14.90 1.02 8.50
N SER A 23 14.79 0.43 9.69
CA SER A 23 14.75 -1.03 9.84
C SER A 23 13.51 -1.66 9.23
N LEU A 24 12.41 -0.90 9.08
CA LEU A 24 11.20 -1.35 8.42
C LEU A 24 11.17 -1.03 6.92
N GLY A 25 12.24 -0.43 6.39
CA GLY A 25 12.34 -0.09 4.96
C GLY A 25 11.40 1.02 4.52
N GLN A 26 10.94 1.85 5.47
CA GLN A 26 9.99 2.92 5.19
C GLN A 26 10.62 4.03 4.35
N ASN A 27 9.91 4.45 3.30
CA ASN A 27 10.30 5.56 2.44
C ASN A 27 9.04 6.30 1.96
N PHE A 28 9.23 7.46 1.32
CA PHE A 28 8.13 8.28 0.84
C PHE A 28 8.15 8.48 -0.66
N LEU A 29 6.95 8.61 -1.22
CA LEU A 29 6.74 9.05 -2.59
C LEU A 29 6.48 10.56 -2.56
N THR A 30 7.53 11.38 -2.72
CA THR A 30 7.44 12.84 -2.69
C THR A 30 7.14 13.47 -4.05
N ALA A 31 7.36 12.75 -5.16
CA ALA A 31 6.97 13.22 -6.48
C ALA A 31 5.47 12.98 -6.68
N ALA A 32 4.70 14.04 -6.88
CA ALA A 32 3.23 13.98 -6.90
C ALA A 32 2.67 13.04 -7.97
N TRP A 33 3.37 12.88 -9.09
CA TRP A 33 2.92 12.03 -10.20
C TRP A 33 3.13 10.53 -9.95
N VAL A 34 4.05 10.15 -9.08
CA VAL A 34 4.43 8.73 -8.88
C VAL A 34 3.29 7.88 -8.33
N PRO A 35 2.58 8.26 -7.25
CA PRO A 35 1.48 7.45 -6.75
C PRO A 35 0.36 7.26 -7.79
N ALA A 36 0.03 8.31 -8.52
CA ALA A 36 -1.00 8.25 -9.56
C ALA A 36 -0.58 7.31 -10.70
N ASP A 37 0.67 7.39 -11.14
CA ASP A 37 1.19 6.53 -12.21
C ASP A 37 1.22 5.05 -11.80
N ILE A 38 1.60 4.76 -10.56
CA ILE A 38 1.58 3.39 -10.05
C ILE A 38 0.14 2.86 -10.00
N ALA A 39 -0.78 3.66 -9.51
CA ALA A 39 -2.19 3.29 -9.45
C ALA A 39 -2.77 3.06 -10.85
N ASP A 40 -2.43 3.89 -11.83
CA ASP A 40 -2.84 3.70 -13.21
C ASP A 40 -2.26 2.41 -13.81
N ALA A 41 -0.98 2.14 -13.55
CA ALA A 41 -0.32 0.93 -14.03
C ALA A 41 -0.94 -0.35 -13.47
N SER A 42 -1.55 -0.29 -12.29
CA SER A 42 -2.24 -1.45 -11.69
C SER A 42 -3.50 -1.85 -12.44
N GLY A 43 -4.04 -0.99 -13.29
CA GLY A 43 -5.31 -1.22 -13.97
C GLY A 43 -6.53 -1.08 -13.06
N ALA A 44 -6.37 -0.49 -11.88
CA ALA A 44 -7.46 -0.36 -10.91
C ALA A 44 -8.68 0.35 -11.51
N ASP A 45 -9.84 -0.27 -11.36
CA ASP A 45 -11.14 0.26 -11.79
C ASP A 45 -12.25 -0.20 -10.84
N ALA A 46 -13.50 0.11 -11.17
CA ALA A 46 -14.65 -0.17 -10.31
C ALA A 46 -14.95 -1.67 -10.11
N GLY A 47 -14.32 -2.56 -10.85
CA GLY A 47 -14.45 -4.02 -10.70
C GLY A 47 -13.29 -4.66 -9.96
N ILE A 48 -12.30 -3.88 -9.54
CA ILE A 48 -11.05 -4.38 -8.99
C ILE A 48 -10.98 -4.16 -7.48
N GLY A 49 -10.51 -5.20 -6.77
CA GLY A 49 -10.09 -5.13 -5.39
C GLY A 49 -8.57 -5.18 -5.30
N VAL A 50 -7.98 -4.21 -4.61
CA VAL A 50 -6.53 -4.07 -4.50
C VAL A 50 -6.04 -4.51 -3.14
N LEU A 51 -5.01 -5.36 -3.12
CA LEU A 51 -4.17 -5.56 -1.95
C LEU A 51 -2.96 -4.65 -2.06
N GLU A 52 -2.82 -3.73 -1.12
CA GLU A 52 -1.63 -2.89 -0.98
C GLU A 52 -0.83 -3.34 0.24
N VAL A 53 0.49 -3.33 0.15
CA VAL A 53 1.39 -3.63 1.27
C VAL A 53 2.24 -2.40 1.56
N GLY A 54 2.26 -2.00 2.84
CA GLY A 54 3.07 -0.87 3.27
C GLY A 54 2.52 0.48 2.82
N PRO A 55 1.29 0.85 3.18
CA PRO A 55 0.71 2.13 2.76
C PRO A 55 1.49 3.36 3.24
N GLY A 56 2.32 3.23 4.25
CA GLY A 56 3.04 4.35 4.82
C GLY A 56 2.08 5.38 5.37
N ILE A 57 2.12 6.60 4.82
CA ILE A 57 1.18 7.66 5.19
C ILE A 57 -0.07 7.70 4.30
N GLY A 58 -0.17 6.81 3.31
CA GLY A 58 -1.37 6.66 2.48
C GLY A 58 -1.32 7.31 1.11
N CYS A 59 -0.15 7.72 0.61
CA CYS A 59 0.00 8.38 -0.70
C CYS A 59 -0.54 7.53 -1.86
N LEU A 60 -0.09 6.29 -1.96
CA LEU A 60 -0.55 5.37 -3.00
C LEU A 60 -1.97 4.91 -2.68
N THR A 61 -2.27 4.67 -1.41
CA THR A 61 -3.58 4.19 -0.96
C THR A 61 -4.71 5.09 -1.43
N GLU A 62 -4.57 6.41 -1.28
CA GLU A 62 -5.61 7.35 -1.71
C GLU A 62 -5.81 7.34 -3.23
N GLN A 63 -4.74 7.17 -4.00
CA GLN A 63 -4.83 7.07 -5.46
C GLN A 63 -5.54 5.78 -5.88
N LEU A 64 -5.24 4.68 -5.22
CA LEU A 64 -5.93 3.41 -5.45
C LEU A 64 -7.40 3.49 -5.06
N ALA A 65 -7.70 4.11 -3.93
CA ALA A 65 -9.08 4.27 -3.45
C ALA A 65 -9.95 5.08 -4.41
N GLN A 66 -9.37 6.05 -5.10
CA GLN A 66 -10.08 6.86 -6.10
C GLN A 66 -10.43 6.07 -7.35
N ARG A 67 -9.78 4.94 -7.62
CA ARG A 67 -9.95 4.15 -8.85
C ARG A 67 -10.60 2.80 -8.62
N ALA A 68 -10.22 2.10 -7.57
CA ALA A 68 -10.65 0.73 -7.30
C ALA A 68 -12.00 0.67 -6.58
N ALA A 69 -12.66 -0.48 -6.66
CA ALA A 69 -13.87 -0.74 -5.88
C ALA A 69 -13.56 -0.81 -4.39
N LYS A 70 -12.45 -1.46 -4.04
CA LYS A 70 -12.00 -1.59 -2.65
C LYS A 70 -10.49 -1.75 -2.59
N VAL A 71 -9.89 -1.20 -1.53
CA VAL A 71 -8.47 -1.34 -1.22
C VAL A 71 -8.33 -1.93 0.17
N VAL A 72 -7.58 -3.03 0.28
CA VAL A 72 -7.14 -3.59 1.55
C VAL A 72 -5.66 -3.31 1.68
N SER A 73 -5.27 -2.52 2.66
CA SER A 73 -3.87 -2.13 2.90
C SER A 73 -3.36 -2.79 4.16
N VAL A 74 -2.26 -3.53 4.03
CA VAL A 74 -1.62 -4.22 5.15
C VAL A 74 -0.39 -3.45 5.58
N GLU A 75 -0.38 -3.01 6.84
CA GLU A 75 0.71 -2.23 7.44
C GLU A 75 1.32 -2.97 8.63
N LEU A 76 2.63 -3.11 8.63
CA LEU A 76 3.36 -3.76 9.72
C LEU A 76 3.54 -2.83 10.92
N ASP A 77 3.70 -1.53 10.70
CA ASP A 77 4.02 -0.55 11.73
C ASP A 77 2.74 -0.01 12.39
N GLU A 78 2.41 -0.52 13.57
CA GLU A 78 1.24 -0.09 14.36
C GLU A 78 1.25 1.40 14.69
N ARG A 79 2.41 2.05 14.71
CA ARG A 79 2.53 3.48 14.99
C ARG A 79 1.88 4.33 13.91
N LEU A 80 1.69 3.78 12.69
CA LEU A 80 1.02 4.45 11.60
C LEU A 80 -0.50 4.44 11.71
N ARG A 81 -1.08 3.67 12.63
CA ARG A 81 -2.53 3.58 12.78
C ARG A 81 -3.21 4.95 12.91
N PRO A 82 -2.80 5.84 13.82
CA PRO A 82 -3.45 7.15 13.91
C PRO A 82 -3.17 8.04 12.70
N VAL A 83 -2.01 7.92 12.08
CA VAL A 83 -1.66 8.69 10.87
C VAL A 83 -2.58 8.29 9.72
N LEU A 84 -2.74 7.00 9.47
CA LEU A 84 -3.60 6.48 8.42
C LEU A 84 -5.09 6.74 8.70
N ALA A 85 -5.50 6.74 9.95
CA ALA A 85 -6.86 7.12 10.34
C ALA A 85 -7.16 8.57 9.92
N GLU A 86 -6.20 9.47 10.01
CA GLU A 86 -6.35 10.85 9.56
C GLU A 86 -6.32 10.95 8.03
N THR A 87 -5.29 10.39 7.38
CA THR A 87 -5.07 10.59 5.94
C THR A 87 -6.11 9.91 5.06
N LEU A 88 -6.68 8.79 5.53
CA LEU A 88 -7.63 7.98 4.77
C LEU A 88 -9.07 8.12 5.25
N ALA A 89 -9.35 9.05 6.15
CA ALA A 89 -10.69 9.24 6.74
C ALA A 89 -11.78 9.50 5.68
N GLY A 90 -11.43 10.10 4.55
CA GLY A 90 -12.37 10.40 3.46
C GLY A 90 -12.66 9.24 2.50
N TYR A 91 -12.05 8.08 2.71
CA TYR A 91 -12.15 6.94 1.77
C TYR A 91 -12.84 5.76 2.43
N ALA A 92 -14.14 5.62 2.20
CA ALA A 92 -14.96 4.55 2.78
C ALA A 92 -14.61 3.16 2.22
N ASN A 93 -13.94 3.09 1.07
CA ASN A 93 -13.57 1.84 0.40
C ASN A 93 -12.17 1.32 0.76
N VAL A 94 -11.52 1.90 1.76
CA VAL A 94 -10.23 1.46 2.26
C VAL A 94 -10.41 0.69 3.56
N GLU A 95 -9.83 -0.51 3.63
CA GLU A 95 -9.75 -1.30 4.86
C GLU A 95 -8.28 -1.46 5.24
N LEU A 96 -7.94 -1.11 6.46
CA LEU A 96 -6.59 -1.26 7.00
C LEU A 96 -6.49 -2.55 7.82
N VAL A 97 -5.44 -3.33 7.54
CA VAL A 97 -5.10 -4.52 8.31
C VAL A 97 -3.69 -4.32 8.86
N PHE A 98 -3.53 -4.38 10.17
CA PHE A 98 -2.21 -4.24 10.79
C PHE A 98 -1.63 -5.62 11.10
N GLY A 99 -0.43 -5.87 10.61
CA GLY A 99 0.26 -7.13 10.79
C GLY A 99 1.30 -7.37 9.71
N ASP A 100 1.94 -8.53 9.79
CA ASP A 100 2.93 -8.97 8.82
C ASP A 100 2.21 -9.71 7.69
N VAL A 101 2.25 -9.14 6.48
CA VAL A 101 1.60 -9.75 5.31
C VAL A 101 2.15 -11.14 5.00
N LEU A 102 3.42 -11.41 5.33
CA LEU A 102 4.03 -12.74 5.12
C LEU A 102 3.45 -13.81 6.06
N ALA A 103 2.81 -13.39 7.16
CA ALA A 103 2.15 -14.29 8.10
C ALA A 103 0.66 -14.50 7.78
N LEU A 104 0.12 -13.81 6.78
CA LEU A 104 -1.29 -13.90 6.42
C LEU A 104 -1.53 -14.97 5.35
N ASP A 105 -2.69 -15.60 5.41
CA ASP A 105 -3.20 -16.45 4.34
C ASP A 105 -3.80 -15.54 3.26
N LEU A 106 -3.06 -15.29 2.18
CA LEU A 106 -3.46 -14.33 1.15
C LEU A 106 -4.72 -14.79 0.38
N PRO A 107 -4.85 -16.07 -0.04
CA PRO A 107 -6.11 -16.51 -0.66
C PRO A 107 -7.32 -16.32 0.24
N GLN A 108 -7.20 -16.59 1.53
CA GLN A 108 -8.27 -16.38 2.50
C GLN A 108 -8.59 -14.88 2.65
N LEU A 109 -7.57 -14.04 2.76
CA LEU A 109 -7.74 -12.59 2.85
C LEU A 109 -8.52 -12.04 1.66
N VAL A 110 -8.15 -12.46 0.45
CA VAL A 110 -8.83 -12.04 -0.78
C VAL A 110 -10.29 -12.52 -0.78
N SER A 111 -10.53 -13.77 -0.43
CA SER A 111 -11.87 -14.35 -0.38
C SER A 111 -12.78 -13.61 0.61
N GLU A 112 -12.26 -13.26 1.77
CA GLU A 112 -13.03 -12.63 2.84
C GLU A 112 -13.19 -11.12 2.65
N ARG A 113 -12.15 -10.44 2.13
CA ARG A 113 -12.07 -8.97 2.12
C ARG A 113 -12.35 -8.36 0.75
N LEU A 114 -12.15 -9.11 -0.34
CA LEU A 114 -12.36 -8.63 -1.70
C LEU A 114 -13.37 -9.51 -2.46
N PRO A 115 -14.50 -9.90 -1.83
CA PRO A 115 -15.44 -10.83 -2.47
C PRO A 115 -16.07 -10.20 -3.72
N GLY A 116 -16.16 -11.00 -4.79
CA GLY A 116 -16.80 -10.57 -6.02
C GLY A 116 -15.99 -9.58 -6.85
N LEU A 117 -14.78 -9.23 -6.40
CA LEU A 117 -13.89 -8.31 -7.10
C LEU A 117 -12.74 -9.07 -7.74
N ARG A 118 -12.19 -8.47 -8.79
CA ARG A 118 -10.99 -8.99 -9.44
C ARG A 118 -9.77 -8.57 -8.62
N PRO A 119 -9.05 -9.51 -7.99
CA PRO A 119 -7.99 -9.17 -7.05
C PRO A 119 -6.68 -8.86 -7.76
N VAL A 120 -6.06 -7.75 -7.41
CA VAL A 120 -4.71 -7.37 -7.87
C VAL A 120 -3.88 -6.90 -6.69
N VAL A 121 -2.55 -6.98 -6.82
CA VAL A 121 -1.62 -6.37 -5.90
C VAL A 121 -1.11 -5.07 -6.53
N CYS A 122 -1.08 -4.00 -5.73
CA CYS A 122 -0.40 -2.77 -6.11
C CYS A 122 0.30 -2.20 -4.88
N ALA A 123 1.62 -2.07 -4.93
CA ALA A 123 2.38 -1.67 -3.75
C ALA A 123 3.70 -0.99 -4.10
N ASN A 124 4.07 -0.03 -3.25
CA ASN A 124 5.44 0.47 -3.15
C ASN A 124 6.15 -0.35 -2.06
N LEU A 125 6.92 -1.35 -2.47
CA LEU A 125 7.43 -2.34 -1.54
C LEU A 125 8.59 -1.81 -0.68
N PRO A 126 8.61 -2.17 0.63
CA PRO A 126 9.78 -1.93 1.46
C PRO A 126 11.00 -2.63 0.87
N TYR A 127 12.13 -1.91 0.79
CA TYR A 127 13.32 -2.39 0.09
C TYR A 127 13.93 -3.67 0.70
N ASN A 128 13.76 -3.88 2.00
CA ASN A 128 14.38 -4.98 2.73
C ASN A 128 13.60 -6.30 2.69
N VAL A 129 12.38 -6.30 2.13
CA VAL A 129 11.52 -7.51 2.06
C VAL A 129 10.92 -7.73 0.68
N THR A 130 11.48 -7.09 -0.36
CA THR A 130 10.94 -7.13 -1.72
C THR A 130 10.83 -8.56 -2.27
N SER A 131 11.90 -9.35 -2.22
CA SER A 131 11.91 -10.71 -2.78
C SER A 131 10.95 -11.66 -2.07
N PRO A 132 10.91 -11.72 -0.73
CA PRO A 132 9.91 -12.54 -0.04
C PRO A 132 8.48 -12.14 -0.36
N LEU A 133 8.20 -10.84 -0.48
CA LEU A 133 6.85 -10.35 -0.80
C LEU A 133 6.44 -10.73 -2.22
N LEU A 134 7.30 -10.53 -3.21
CA LEU A 134 7.02 -10.93 -4.58
C LEU A 134 6.77 -12.42 -4.67
N THR A 135 7.58 -13.24 -4.01
CA THR A 135 7.39 -14.69 -3.96
C THR A 135 6.03 -15.04 -3.34
N ALA A 136 5.66 -14.39 -2.25
CA ALA A 136 4.37 -14.64 -1.58
C ALA A 136 3.20 -14.31 -2.50
N PHE A 137 3.23 -13.17 -3.21
CA PHE A 137 2.16 -12.77 -4.12
C PHE A 137 2.00 -13.76 -5.28
N LEU A 138 3.11 -14.17 -5.88
CA LEU A 138 3.09 -15.08 -7.03
C LEU A 138 2.70 -16.48 -6.63
N THR A 139 3.17 -16.95 -5.47
CA THR A 139 2.86 -18.30 -4.97
C THR A 139 1.41 -18.44 -4.51
N ALA A 140 0.81 -17.34 -4.02
CA ALA A 140 -0.59 -17.37 -3.57
C ALA A 140 -1.56 -17.75 -4.69
N GLY A 141 -1.24 -17.40 -5.94
CA GLY A 141 -2.03 -17.81 -7.10
C GLY A 141 -3.42 -17.23 -7.19
N CYS A 142 -3.73 -16.23 -6.38
CA CYS A 142 -5.07 -15.62 -6.30
C CYS A 142 -5.16 -14.24 -6.94
N PHE A 143 -4.04 -13.65 -7.38
CA PHE A 143 -4.03 -12.32 -7.97
C PHE A 143 -3.92 -12.35 -9.48
N ASP A 144 -4.74 -11.55 -10.15
CA ASP A 144 -4.70 -11.42 -11.61
C ASP A 144 -3.44 -10.70 -12.08
N THR A 145 -3.03 -9.65 -11.36
CA THR A 145 -1.81 -8.91 -11.66
C THR A 145 -1.12 -8.49 -10.36
N VAL A 146 0.19 -8.29 -10.46
CA VAL A 146 1.02 -7.76 -9.39
C VAL A 146 1.79 -6.57 -9.95
N THR A 147 1.46 -5.37 -9.48
CA THR A 147 2.13 -4.12 -9.87
C THR A 147 2.88 -3.59 -8.67
N VAL A 148 4.18 -3.45 -8.81
CA VAL A 148 5.01 -3.01 -7.68
C VAL A 148 6.01 -1.97 -8.14
N MET A 149 6.31 -1.03 -7.24
CA MET A 149 7.48 -0.17 -7.36
C MET A 149 8.54 -0.68 -6.41
N ILE A 150 9.74 -0.91 -6.92
CA ILE A 150 10.88 -1.39 -6.14
C ILE A 150 12.09 -0.50 -6.41
N GLN A 151 13.06 -0.55 -5.51
CA GLN A 151 14.30 0.18 -5.73
C GLN A 151 15.08 -0.43 -6.90
N ARG A 152 15.72 0.44 -7.68
CA ARG A 152 16.47 0.04 -8.87
C ARG A 152 17.54 -1.01 -8.57
N GLU A 153 18.21 -0.89 -7.43
CA GLU A 153 19.24 -1.81 -6.98
C GLU A 153 18.68 -3.22 -6.76
N VAL A 154 17.46 -3.31 -6.24
CA VAL A 154 16.76 -4.58 -6.02
C VAL A 154 16.33 -5.19 -7.35
N ALA A 155 15.82 -4.40 -8.27
CA ALA A 155 15.36 -4.87 -9.59
C ALA A 155 16.49 -5.47 -10.44
N ARG A 156 17.73 -5.09 -10.19
CA ARG A 156 18.91 -5.59 -10.91
C ARG A 156 19.48 -6.89 -10.35
N ARG A 157 18.96 -7.36 -9.25
CA ARG A 157 19.35 -8.64 -8.65
C ARG A 157 18.55 -9.77 -9.32
#